data_fa362d2388669ccbc345dadfedbec7e9
#
_entry.id   fa362d2388669ccbc345dadfedbec7e9
#
_cell.length_a   1.000
_cell.length_b   1.000
_cell.length_c   1.000
_cell.angle_alpha   90.00
_cell.angle_beta   90.00
_cell.angle_gamma   90.00
#
_symmetry.space_group_name_H-M   'P 1'
#
loop_
_entity.id
_entity.type
_entity.pdbx_description
1 polymer ?
#
loop_
_entity_poly.entity_id
_entity_poly.type
_entity_poly.pdbx_seq_one_letter_code
_entity_poly.pdbx_strand_id
1 'polypeptide(L)'
;MRKGSFIKRRSRTDIAIDILKVTMNGAKKTHVVYEANLNFNIAAKYLETLKDKELITHENDLFITTDKGKVFHAMAKELKL
;
A
#
# COMPACT_ATOMS: atom_id res chain seq x y z
N MET A 1 -4.72 13.37 -21.17
CA MET A 1 -4.46 12.94 -20.94
C MET A 1 -4.33 12.52 -20.81
N ARG A 2 -4.71 12.37 -20.75
CA ARG A 2 -4.56 11.87 -20.41
C ARG A 2 -4.05 11.30 -20.23
N LYS A 3 -4.05 11.25 -20.05
CA LYS A 3 -3.45 10.61 -19.87
C LYS A 3 -3.35 9.79 -19.66
N GLY A 4 -3.54 10.08 -19.46
CA GLY A 4 -3.45 8.99 -18.96
C GLY A 4 -3.83 7.84 -19.48
N SER A 5 -4.17 7.84 -20.37
CA SER A 5 -4.56 6.82 -20.80
C SER A 5 -3.64 5.82 -20.95
N PHE A 6 -2.56 6.01 -21.14
CA PHE A 6 -1.81 5.02 -21.12
C PHE A 6 -1.49 4.87 -19.90
N ILE A 7 -2.14 4.05 -19.20
CA ILE A 7 -1.86 3.86 -17.99
C ILE A 7 -0.89 2.89 -17.83
N LYS A 8 0.11 3.13 -17.15
CA LYS A 8 1.08 2.23 -16.86
C LYS A 8 0.52 1.28 -15.93
N ARG A 9 0.64 0.02 -16.11
CA ARG A 9 0.28 -0.96 -15.13
C ARG A 9 1.16 -0.82 -13.94
N ARG A 10 0.57 -0.82 -12.75
CA ARG A 10 1.32 -0.77 -11.52
C ARG A 10 1.82 -2.18 -11.21
N SER A 11 3.08 -2.29 -10.80
CA SER A 11 3.62 -3.56 -10.38
C SER A 11 3.11 -3.87 -8.97
N ARG A 12 3.33 -5.10 -8.52
CA ARG A 12 2.96 -5.46 -7.15
C ARG A 12 3.68 -4.60 -6.15
N THR A 13 4.94 -4.30 -6.42
CA THR A 13 5.72 -3.44 -5.55
C THR A 13 5.13 -2.04 -5.51
N ASP A 14 4.71 -1.53 -6.66
CA ASP A 14 4.09 -0.20 -6.70
C ASP A 14 2.84 -0.14 -5.84
N ILE A 15 2.01 -1.18 -5.95
CA ILE A 15 0.79 -1.23 -5.18
C ILE A 15 1.11 -1.32 -3.69
N ALA A 16 2.08 -2.15 -3.33
CA ALA A 16 2.47 -2.28 -1.93
C ALA A 16 2.99 -0.96 -1.37
N ILE A 17 3.79 -0.25 -2.15
CA ILE A 17 4.30 1.05 -1.73
C ILE A 17 3.16 2.04 -1.50
N ASP A 18 2.18 2.04 -2.41
CA ASP A 18 1.04 2.93 -2.26
C ASP A 18 0.28 2.62 -0.97
N ILE A 19 0.08 1.35 -0.69
CA ILE A 19 -0.63 0.95 0.52
C ILE A 19 0.15 1.36 1.77
N LEU A 20 1.46 1.13 1.76
CA LEU A 20 2.28 1.51 2.92
C LEU A 20 2.23 3.01 3.15
N LYS A 21 2.20 3.77 2.07
CA LYS A 21 2.11 5.21 2.18
C LYS A 21 0.79 5.63 2.82
N VAL A 22 -0.30 5.03 2.39
CA VAL A 22 -1.62 5.36 2.92
C VAL A 22 -1.74 4.99 4.39
N THR A 23 -1.13 3.88 4.78
CA THR A 23 -1.25 3.37 6.14
C THR A 23 -0.13 3.86 7.06
N MET A 24 0.68 4.80 6.59
CA MET A 24 1.81 5.28 7.38
C MET A 24 1.38 5.78 8.77
N ASN A 25 0.29 6.51 8.82
CA ASN A 25 -0.24 7.03 10.09
C ASN A 25 -1.53 6.35 10.51
N GLY A 26 -1.81 5.21 9.90
CA GLY A 26 -3.03 4.47 10.21
C GLY A 26 -4.15 4.79 9.25
N ALA A 27 -4.80 3.76 8.73
CA ALA A 27 -5.92 3.95 7.81
C ALA A 27 -6.83 2.73 7.86
N LYS A 28 -8.10 2.96 7.63
CA LYS A 28 -9.05 1.87 7.54
C LYS A 28 -8.96 1.26 6.15
N LYS A 29 -9.47 0.03 6.03
CA LYS A 29 -9.46 -0.65 4.75
C LYS A 29 -10.13 0.17 3.64
N THR A 30 -11.26 0.79 3.96
CA THR A 30 -11.96 1.61 2.96
C THR A 30 -11.09 2.77 2.48
N HIS A 31 -10.34 3.34 3.40
CA HIS A 31 -9.44 4.43 3.06
C HIS A 31 -8.33 3.94 2.12
N VAL A 32 -7.82 2.73 2.40
CA VAL A 32 -6.79 2.14 1.55
C VAL A 32 -7.34 1.90 0.15
N VAL A 33 -8.55 1.35 0.07
CA VAL A 33 -9.18 1.10 -1.24
C VAL A 33 -9.27 2.38 -2.04
N TYR A 34 -9.71 3.43 -1.39
CA TYR A 34 -9.89 4.71 -2.05
C TYR A 34 -8.57 5.35 -2.45
N GLU A 35 -7.66 5.48 -1.50
CA GLU A 35 -6.42 6.22 -1.74
C GLU A 35 -5.44 5.47 -2.64
N ALA A 36 -5.42 4.16 -2.55
CA ALA A 36 -4.54 3.36 -3.40
C ALA A 36 -5.23 2.97 -4.71
N ASN A 37 -6.48 3.37 -4.87
CA ASN A 37 -7.24 3.11 -6.09
C ASN A 37 -7.29 1.61 -6.41
N LEU A 38 -7.79 0.84 -5.45
CA LEU A 38 -7.90 -0.60 -5.59
C LEU A 38 -9.34 -1.01 -5.35
N ASN A 39 -9.70 -2.24 -5.75
CA ASN A 39 -10.99 -2.75 -5.34
C ASN A 39 -10.80 -3.47 -4.01
N PHE A 40 -11.91 -3.78 -3.33
CA PHE A 40 -11.85 -4.39 -2.02
C PHE A 40 -11.11 -5.73 -1.98
N ASN A 41 -11.36 -6.57 -2.97
CA ASN A 41 -10.72 -7.88 -2.96
C ASN A 41 -9.21 -7.79 -3.11
N ILE A 42 -8.76 -6.92 -3.99
CA ILE A 42 -7.33 -6.72 -4.21
C ILE A 42 -6.70 -6.10 -2.97
N ALA A 43 -7.35 -5.08 -2.41
CA ALA A 43 -6.83 -4.44 -1.21
C ALA A 43 -6.71 -5.42 -0.07
N ALA A 44 -7.73 -6.26 0.11
CA ALA A 44 -7.72 -7.24 1.19
C ALA A 44 -6.56 -8.21 1.05
N LYS A 45 -6.28 -8.66 -0.17
CA LYS A 45 -5.18 -9.59 -0.40
C LYS A 45 -3.84 -8.94 -0.10
N TYR A 46 -3.64 -7.71 -0.54
CA TYR A 46 -2.39 -7.02 -0.28
C TYR A 46 -2.21 -6.72 1.21
N LEU A 47 -3.28 -6.30 1.88
CA LEU A 47 -3.19 -6.02 3.30
C LEU A 47 -2.82 -7.27 4.08
N GLU A 48 -3.41 -8.41 3.69
CA GLU A 48 -3.11 -9.65 4.35
C GLU A 48 -1.65 -10.05 4.13
N THR A 49 -1.17 -9.94 2.90
CA THR A 49 0.20 -10.27 2.57
C THR A 49 1.19 -9.36 3.30
N LEU A 50 0.90 -8.07 3.32
CA LEU A 50 1.78 -7.13 3.99
C LEU A 50 1.80 -7.36 5.50
N LYS A 51 0.66 -7.74 6.05
CA LYS A 51 0.58 -8.06 7.46
C LYS A 51 1.40 -9.31 7.76
N ASP A 52 1.29 -10.33 6.92
CA ASP A 52 2.06 -11.56 7.10
C ASP A 52 3.55 -11.30 7.03
N LYS A 53 3.97 -10.34 6.25
CA LYS A 53 5.38 -9.98 6.14
C LYS A 53 5.79 -8.97 7.21
N GLU A 54 4.86 -8.63 8.09
CA GLU A 54 5.12 -7.71 9.18
C GLU A 54 5.45 -6.28 8.73
N LEU A 55 4.97 -5.93 7.56
CA LEU A 55 5.16 -4.58 7.05
C LEU A 55 4.06 -3.64 7.51
N ILE A 56 2.91 -4.20 7.90
CA ILE A 56 1.84 -3.44 8.51
C ILE A 56 1.26 -4.24 9.67
N THR A 57 0.59 -3.54 10.58
CA THR A 57 -0.16 -4.19 11.65
C THR A 57 -1.62 -3.77 11.52
N HIS A 58 -2.49 -4.51 12.19
CA HIS A 58 -3.92 -4.22 12.16
C HIS A 58 -4.39 -4.10 13.60
N GLU A 59 -4.73 -2.89 14.00
CA GLU A 59 -5.17 -2.62 15.37
C GLU A 59 -6.39 -1.73 15.36
N ASN A 60 -7.44 -2.14 16.07
CA ASN A 60 -8.65 -1.33 16.17
C ASN A 60 -9.16 -0.82 14.84
N ASP A 61 -9.28 -1.73 13.89
CA ASP A 61 -9.76 -1.39 12.54
C ASP A 61 -8.82 -0.52 11.73
N LEU A 62 -7.65 -0.23 12.24
CA LEU A 62 -6.68 0.55 11.49
C LEU A 62 -5.52 -0.32 11.06
N PHE A 63 -5.08 -0.09 9.84
CA PHE A 63 -3.86 -0.73 9.33
C PHE A 63 -2.77 0.32 9.44
N ILE A 64 -1.67 -0.03 10.07
CA ILE A 64 -0.58 0.90 10.35
C ILE A 64 0.73 0.31 9.86
N THR A 65 1.51 1.11 9.14
CA THR A 65 2.81 0.68 8.66
C THR A 65 3.76 0.52 9.83
N THR A 66 4.45 -0.61 9.90
CA THR A 66 5.42 -0.89 10.95
C THR A 66 6.74 -0.20 10.62
N ASP A 67 7.68 -0.24 11.56
CA ASP A 67 9.02 0.28 11.29
C ASP A 67 9.65 -0.47 10.12
N LYS A 68 9.44 -1.78 10.06
CA LYS A 68 9.94 -2.58 8.96
C LYS A 68 9.31 -2.11 7.65
N GLY A 69 8.01 -1.81 7.69
CA GLY A 69 7.31 -1.30 6.52
C GLY A 69 7.83 0.05 6.07
N LYS A 70 8.19 0.90 7.03
CA LYS A 70 8.74 2.21 6.70
C LYS A 70 10.09 2.09 6.01
N VAL A 71 10.90 1.17 6.49
CA VAL A 71 12.20 0.92 5.86
C VAL A 71 12.01 0.40 4.44
N PHE A 72 11.09 -0.55 4.29
CA PHE A 72 10.82 -1.11 2.97
C PHE A 72 10.32 -0.02 2.02
N HIS A 73 9.44 0.84 2.50
CA HIS A 73 8.88 1.92 1.69
C HIS A 73 10.00 2.87 1.24
N ALA A 74 10.87 3.24 2.16
CA ALA A 74 11.96 4.15 1.84
C ALA A 74 12.93 3.55 0.84
N MET A 75 13.27 2.28 1.03
CA MET A 75 14.19 1.61 0.11
C MET A 75 13.60 1.46 -1.27
N ALA A 76 12.34 1.05 -1.33
CA ALA A 76 11.68 0.86 -2.61
C ALA A 76 11.55 2.18 -3.35
N LYS A 77 11.31 3.26 -2.60
CA LYS A 77 11.17 4.56 -3.21
C LYS A 77 12.49 5.03 -3.78
N GLU A 78 13.59 4.72 -3.11
CA GLU A 78 14.90 5.10 -3.62
C GLU A 78 15.29 4.34 -4.86
N LEU A 79 14.86 3.10 -4.96
CA LEU A 79 15.20 2.30 -6.11
C LEU A 79 14.37 2.64 -7.34
N LYS A 80 13.31 3.39 -7.14
CA LYS A 80 12.50 3.78 -8.24
C LYS A 80 13.06 5.03 -8.85
N LEU A 81 13.50 4.96 -10.04
CA LEU A 81 14.07 6.14 -10.70
C LEU A 81 13.14 6.78 -11.74
#